data_168ccfb40231dd55411295e6edbdccf8
#
_entry.id   168ccfb40231dd55411295e6edbdccf8
#
_cell.length_a   1.000
_cell.length_b   1.000
_cell.length_c   1.000
_cell.angle_alpha   90.00
_cell.angle_beta   90.00
_cell.angle_gamma   90.00
#
_symmetry.space_group_name_H-M   'P 1'
#
loop_
_entity.id
_entity.type
_entity.pdbx_description
1 polymer ?
#
loop_
_entity_poly.entity_id
_entity_poly.type
_entity_poly.pdbx_seq_one_letter_code
_entity_poly.pdbx_strand_id
1 'polypeptide(L)'
;MKLQFPEGFIIGTSTAAYQIETASENNWKGLKCKDGSTFDKCSQHDLHRDEDLEYICQLGNAYRMSHDWAKLQKAPFAEFDKNEVEPYLRFMEELKRRGKHIMLVLHHFTNPLWFEKEGSWEKEGNRKMWLDFVQKSVDTFGHLVDTWNTFNEPNVYVSNGWITGQFPPFKKGKIFLARKVLKEISKAHEEAYTIIKQKSSAPIGISFNTVQFKGEVFPGQILAKIFDWWFNEYCHNHFLKVDFQGLSYYAKMSFRPLPLDNMNHSEQLKKLGRRTDLMWEIDPSGFYTMFQRYWNKTKKPIIITESGICTHDPKVRKESIKEYLGFVHKAQQEGIPIKGYFHWSTMDNHEWNIGQYYRFGLVSVDFETGKRTMTEACTFLGEIARNNYVEV
;
A
#
# COMPACT_ATOMS: atom_id res chain seq x y z
N MET A 1 -2.36 -15.67 -25.36
CA MET A 1 -3.67 -15.06 -25.61
C MET A 1 -3.66 -13.63 -25.10
N LYS A 2 -4.28 -12.66 -25.85
CA LYS A 2 -4.37 -11.27 -25.38
C LYS A 2 -5.61 -11.09 -24.51
N LEU A 3 -5.40 -10.63 -23.28
CA LEU A 3 -6.47 -10.30 -22.34
C LEU A 3 -6.61 -8.76 -22.28
N GLN A 4 -7.61 -8.23 -22.98
CA GLN A 4 -7.87 -6.81 -23.11
C GLN A 4 -8.60 -6.26 -21.87
N PHE A 5 -8.10 -5.18 -21.29
CA PHE A 5 -8.78 -4.47 -20.19
C PHE A 5 -9.84 -3.48 -20.74
N PRO A 6 -10.86 -3.16 -19.93
CA PRO A 6 -11.84 -2.13 -20.31
C PRO A 6 -11.17 -0.78 -20.62
N GLU A 7 -11.82 0.02 -21.45
CA GLU A 7 -11.40 1.40 -21.68
C GLU A 7 -11.39 2.19 -20.37
N GLY A 8 -10.38 3.03 -20.17
CA GLY A 8 -10.19 3.79 -18.92
C GLY A 8 -9.69 2.97 -17.74
N PHE A 9 -9.27 1.71 -17.95
CA PHE A 9 -8.65 0.91 -16.88
C PHE A 9 -7.35 1.57 -16.41
N ILE A 10 -7.25 1.78 -15.10
CA ILE A 10 -6.08 2.40 -14.48
C ILE A 10 -5.00 1.35 -14.29
N ILE A 11 -3.81 1.59 -14.84
CA ILE A 11 -2.61 0.77 -14.58
C ILE A 11 -1.50 1.70 -14.16
N GLY A 12 -0.99 1.49 -12.94
CA GLY A 12 0.04 2.35 -12.39
C GLY A 12 0.91 1.64 -11.37
N THR A 13 1.71 2.44 -10.68
CA THR A 13 2.58 1.98 -9.61
C THR A 13 2.35 2.77 -8.34
N SER A 14 2.82 2.24 -7.21
CA SER A 14 2.60 2.81 -5.90
C SER A 14 3.90 3.00 -5.13
N THR A 15 3.94 4.05 -4.30
CA THR A 15 4.98 4.30 -3.30
C THR A 15 4.39 4.88 -2.02
N ALA A 16 5.17 4.84 -0.94
CA ALA A 16 4.89 5.58 0.29
C ALA A 16 6.05 6.55 0.59
N ALA A 17 5.73 7.80 0.88
CA ALA A 17 6.72 8.86 1.03
C ALA A 17 7.87 8.47 1.98
N TYR A 18 7.57 8.02 3.19
CA TYR A 18 8.63 7.69 4.14
C TYR A 18 9.50 6.49 3.77
N GLN A 19 9.00 5.59 2.91
CA GLN A 19 9.77 4.44 2.43
C GLN A 19 10.75 4.79 1.30
N ILE A 20 10.56 5.92 0.62
CA ILE A 20 11.37 6.31 -0.54
C ILE A 20 12.09 7.66 -0.38
N GLU A 21 11.63 8.54 0.50
CA GLU A 21 12.20 9.88 0.72
C GLU A 21 13.23 9.88 1.86
N THR A 22 13.95 10.98 2.01
CA THR A 22 14.81 11.21 3.16
C THR A 22 14.02 11.29 4.46
N ALA A 23 14.63 10.87 5.56
CA ALA A 23 13.98 10.76 6.85
C ALA A 23 13.36 12.07 7.36
N SER A 24 12.23 11.97 8.05
CA SER A 24 11.50 13.09 8.68
C SER A 24 11.32 12.86 10.19
N GLU A 25 10.78 13.87 10.89
CA GLU A 25 10.51 13.84 12.34
C GLU A 25 9.23 13.02 12.65
N ASN A 26 9.24 11.72 12.36
CA ASN A 26 8.12 10.83 12.59
C ASN A 26 8.49 9.65 13.51
N ASN A 27 7.50 8.83 13.85
CA ASN A 27 7.61 7.72 14.81
C ASN A 27 8.46 6.52 14.32
N TRP A 28 8.98 6.54 13.09
CA TRP A 28 9.93 5.57 12.56
C TRP A 28 11.37 6.08 12.56
N LYS A 29 11.59 7.38 12.86
CA LYS A 29 12.92 8.00 12.82
C LYS A 29 13.90 7.28 13.77
N GLY A 30 15.08 6.96 13.27
CA GLY A 30 16.15 6.35 14.04
C GLY A 30 15.93 4.86 14.40
N LEU A 31 14.85 4.25 13.92
CA LEU A 31 14.62 2.82 14.15
C LEU A 31 15.55 1.99 13.27
N LYS A 32 16.14 0.98 13.89
CA LYS A 32 16.96 -0.01 13.20
C LYS A 32 16.08 -1.17 12.72
N CYS A 33 16.13 -1.44 11.43
CA CYS A 33 15.40 -2.54 10.80
C CYS A 33 16.06 -3.90 11.11
N LYS A 34 15.35 -5.00 10.81
CA LYS A 34 15.85 -6.37 11.07
C LYS A 34 17.12 -6.71 10.29
N ASP A 35 17.31 -6.12 9.10
CA ASP A 35 18.53 -6.28 8.29
C ASP A 35 19.67 -5.35 8.73
N GLY A 36 19.46 -4.54 9.76
CA GLY A 36 20.42 -3.58 10.30
C GLY A 36 20.42 -2.21 9.64
N SER A 37 19.65 -1.99 8.57
CA SER A 37 19.49 -0.69 7.91
C SER A 37 18.66 0.29 8.76
N THR A 38 18.72 1.58 8.39
CA THR A 38 17.88 2.65 8.94
C THR A 38 17.23 3.41 7.80
N PHE A 39 16.17 4.18 8.09
CA PHE A 39 15.47 4.98 7.08
C PHE A 39 16.25 6.22 6.62
N ASP A 40 17.43 6.51 7.17
CA ASP A 40 18.20 7.71 6.86
C ASP A 40 18.64 7.79 5.39
N LYS A 41 18.82 6.62 4.74
CA LYS A 41 19.18 6.50 3.32
C LYS A 41 18.20 5.58 2.60
N CYS A 42 16.94 5.99 2.49
CA CYS A 42 15.98 5.32 1.61
C CYS A 42 16.37 5.49 0.13
N SER A 43 15.41 5.36 -0.76
CA SER A 43 15.62 5.58 -2.20
C SER A 43 15.93 7.03 -2.55
N GLN A 44 15.83 7.98 -1.59
CA GLN A 44 16.10 9.41 -1.77
C GLN A 44 15.30 10.03 -2.93
N HIS A 45 14.03 9.64 -3.05
CA HIS A 45 13.13 10.12 -4.10
C HIS A 45 13.04 11.65 -4.12
N ASP A 46 13.05 12.29 -2.97
CA ASP A 46 13.00 13.74 -2.82
C ASP A 46 14.24 14.44 -3.43
N LEU A 47 15.36 13.74 -3.59
CA LEU A 47 16.57 14.23 -4.27
C LEU A 47 16.61 13.83 -5.76
N HIS A 48 15.80 12.85 -6.19
CA HIS A 48 15.82 12.28 -7.53
C HIS A 48 14.46 12.38 -8.24
N ARG A 49 13.59 13.32 -7.85
CA ARG A 49 12.22 13.42 -8.36
C ARG A 49 12.11 13.48 -9.87
N ASP A 50 12.98 14.21 -10.54
CA ASP A 50 12.95 14.36 -12.01
C ASP A 50 13.29 13.04 -12.71
N GLU A 51 14.30 12.32 -12.21
CA GLU A 51 14.67 11.00 -12.73
C GLU A 51 13.56 9.97 -12.48
N ASP A 52 13.06 9.91 -11.25
CA ASP A 52 12.00 8.98 -10.85
C ASP A 52 10.68 9.24 -11.60
N LEU A 53 10.39 10.51 -11.92
CA LEU A 53 9.25 10.91 -12.73
C LEU A 53 9.27 10.26 -14.12
N GLU A 54 10.45 10.18 -14.76
CA GLU A 54 10.59 9.53 -16.07
C GLU A 54 10.25 8.04 -15.98
N TYR A 55 10.71 7.34 -14.93
CA TYR A 55 10.33 5.95 -14.71
C TYR A 55 8.83 5.78 -14.44
N ILE A 56 8.25 6.59 -13.56
CA ILE A 56 6.82 6.56 -13.23
C ILE A 56 5.98 6.74 -14.50
N CYS A 57 6.36 7.69 -15.36
CA CYS A 57 5.65 7.97 -16.59
C CYS A 57 5.71 6.83 -17.62
N GLN A 58 6.77 6.04 -17.61
CA GLN A 58 6.91 4.86 -18.46
C GLN A 58 6.12 3.65 -17.95
N LEU A 59 5.89 3.56 -16.63
CA LEU A 59 5.31 2.39 -15.96
C LEU A 59 3.79 2.32 -16.01
N GLY A 60 3.10 3.42 -16.32
CA GLY A 60 1.64 3.39 -16.30
C GLY A 60 0.98 4.70 -16.66
N ASN A 61 -0.36 4.67 -16.68
CA ASN A 61 -1.19 5.86 -16.83
C ASN A 61 -1.57 6.50 -15.49
N ALA A 62 -1.08 5.94 -14.36
CA ALA A 62 -1.41 6.38 -13.01
C ALA A 62 -0.23 6.24 -12.05
N TYR A 63 -0.28 7.03 -10.98
CA TYR A 63 0.66 6.94 -9.87
C TYR A 63 -0.07 7.11 -8.54
N ARG A 64 0.17 6.17 -7.61
CA ARG A 64 -0.32 6.23 -6.24
C ARG A 64 0.82 6.61 -5.32
N MET A 65 0.64 7.71 -4.60
CA MET A 65 1.65 8.28 -3.71
C MET A 65 1.06 8.71 -2.39
N SER A 66 1.88 8.93 -1.38
CA SER A 66 1.51 9.63 -0.16
C SER A 66 2.34 10.89 0.02
N HIS A 67 1.87 11.76 0.90
CA HIS A 67 2.69 12.82 1.46
C HIS A 67 3.22 12.40 2.83
N ASP A 68 4.37 12.94 3.23
CA ASP A 68 4.86 12.80 4.60
C ASP A 68 4.24 13.89 5.48
N TRP A 69 3.32 13.48 6.35
CA TRP A 69 2.64 14.39 7.28
C TRP A 69 3.63 15.16 8.17
N ALA A 70 4.70 14.50 8.64
CA ALA A 70 5.69 15.11 9.49
C ALA A 70 6.56 16.17 8.77
N LYS A 71 6.74 16.03 7.44
CA LYS A 71 7.39 17.05 6.62
C LYS A 71 6.47 18.26 6.42
N LEU A 72 5.23 18.02 6.06
CA LEU A 72 4.30 19.10 5.72
C LEU A 72 3.85 19.92 6.93
N GLN A 73 3.58 19.29 8.09
CA GLN A 73 3.03 19.95 9.28
C GLN A 73 3.93 19.71 10.49
N LYS A 74 4.63 20.76 10.94
CA LYS A 74 5.66 20.66 11.97
C LYS A 74 5.13 20.68 13.42
N ALA A 75 3.86 21.04 13.63
CA ALA A 75 3.20 21.09 14.94
C ALA A 75 1.69 20.91 14.80
N PRO A 76 0.96 20.62 15.91
CA PRO A 76 -0.50 20.53 15.89
C PRO A 76 -1.13 21.80 15.32
N PHE A 77 -2.01 21.65 14.33
CA PHE A 77 -2.76 22.73 13.66
C PHE A 77 -1.88 23.80 12.97
N ALA A 78 -0.56 23.60 12.89
CA ALA A 78 0.31 24.54 12.17
C ALA A 78 -0.01 24.53 10.66
N GLU A 79 0.27 25.66 10.01
CA GLU A 79 0.24 25.73 8.56
C GLU A 79 1.29 24.82 7.93
N PHE A 80 1.04 24.38 6.70
CA PHE A 80 2.02 23.60 5.98
C PHE A 80 3.29 24.38 5.70
N ASP A 81 4.43 23.72 5.84
CA ASP A 81 5.73 24.27 5.47
C ASP A 81 5.80 24.46 3.95
N LYS A 82 5.88 25.69 3.50
CA LYS A 82 5.89 26.04 2.08
C LYS A 82 7.07 25.40 1.33
N ASN A 83 8.22 25.25 2.00
CA ASN A 83 9.40 24.64 1.40
C ASN A 83 9.20 23.14 1.14
N GLU A 84 8.36 22.49 1.93
CA GLU A 84 8.00 21.07 1.74
C GLU A 84 6.81 20.92 0.77
N VAL A 85 5.89 21.86 0.74
CA VAL A 85 4.71 21.84 -0.17
C VAL A 85 5.11 22.00 -1.62
N GLU A 86 5.95 22.97 -1.92
CA GLU A 86 6.31 23.36 -3.30
C GLU A 86 6.89 22.20 -4.14
N PRO A 87 7.81 21.36 -3.61
CA PRO A 87 8.30 20.21 -4.35
C PRO A 87 7.21 19.16 -4.67
N TYR A 88 6.24 18.93 -3.76
CA TYR A 88 5.12 18.03 -4.02
C TYR A 88 4.18 18.60 -5.09
N LEU A 89 3.86 19.90 -5.03
CA LEU A 89 3.02 20.55 -6.04
C LEU A 89 3.64 20.42 -7.42
N ARG A 90 4.91 20.82 -7.60
CA ARG A 90 5.59 20.74 -8.89
C ARG A 90 5.62 19.32 -9.44
N PHE A 91 5.88 18.33 -8.59
CA PHE A 91 5.90 16.93 -9.00
C PHE A 91 4.51 16.44 -9.44
N MET A 92 3.45 16.78 -8.68
CA MET A 92 2.07 16.41 -9.03
C MET A 92 1.57 17.14 -10.28
N GLU A 93 1.88 18.42 -10.43
CA GLU A 93 1.57 19.20 -11.64
C GLU A 93 2.21 18.60 -12.88
N GLU A 94 3.47 18.18 -12.78
CA GLU A 94 4.17 17.53 -13.88
C GLU A 94 3.57 16.17 -14.24
N LEU A 95 3.18 15.36 -13.24
CA LEU A 95 2.41 14.13 -13.47
C LEU A 95 1.09 14.42 -14.21
N LYS A 96 0.34 15.45 -13.80
CA LYS A 96 -0.89 15.87 -14.46
C LYS A 96 -0.65 16.37 -15.89
N ARG A 97 0.40 17.16 -16.09
CA ARG A 97 0.81 17.63 -17.43
C ARG A 97 1.11 16.48 -18.38
N ARG A 98 1.61 15.36 -17.85
CA ARG A 98 1.87 14.11 -18.59
C ARG A 98 0.66 13.18 -18.64
N GLY A 99 -0.52 13.63 -18.23
CA GLY A 99 -1.78 12.88 -18.32
C GLY A 99 -1.89 11.73 -17.31
N LYS A 100 -1.15 11.78 -16.19
CA LYS A 100 -1.21 10.72 -15.17
C LYS A 100 -2.38 10.92 -14.21
N HIS A 101 -3.07 9.84 -13.91
CA HIS A 101 -4.04 9.77 -12.83
C HIS A 101 -3.31 9.70 -11.49
N ILE A 102 -3.63 10.59 -10.56
CA ILE A 102 -3.00 10.65 -9.24
C ILE A 102 -3.95 10.13 -8.17
N MET A 103 -3.55 9.06 -7.47
CA MET A 103 -4.17 8.62 -6.24
C MET A 103 -3.32 9.09 -5.05
N LEU A 104 -3.89 9.96 -4.21
CA LEU A 104 -3.19 10.47 -3.04
C LEU A 104 -3.63 9.76 -1.76
N VAL A 105 -2.65 9.22 -1.03
CA VAL A 105 -2.82 8.56 0.28
C VAL A 105 -2.51 9.54 1.39
N LEU A 106 -3.46 9.76 2.30
CA LEU A 106 -3.33 10.75 3.37
C LEU A 106 -2.62 10.23 4.62
N HIS A 107 -2.71 8.92 4.90
CA HIS A 107 -1.98 8.29 6.00
C HIS A 107 -1.39 6.96 5.57
N HIS A 108 -0.06 6.83 5.67
CA HIS A 108 0.66 5.61 5.29
C HIS A 108 1.66 5.21 6.39
N PHE A 109 1.15 4.72 7.54
CA PHE A 109 1.85 4.13 8.69
C PHE A 109 2.73 5.07 9.51
N THR A 110 2.90 6.32 9.12
CA THR A 110 3.76 7.26 9.82
C THR A 110 2.97 8.36 10.53
N ASN A 111 3.39 8.69 11.73
CA ASN A 111 2.84 9.81 12.51
C ASN A 111 3.96 10.78 12.87
N PRO A 112 3.72 12.09 12.82
CA PRO A 112 4.67 13.08 13.36
C PRO A 112 5.00 12.80 14.84
N LEU A 113 6.25 13.03 15.26
CA LEU A 113 6.65 12.85 16.66
C LEU A 113 5.82 13.72 17.62
N TRP A 114 5.40 14.91 17.20
CA TRP A 114 4.52 15.75 18.01
C TRP A 114 3.14 15.12 18.21
N PHE A 115 2.58 14.41 17.20
CA PHE A 115 1.31 13.69 17.33
C PHE A 115 1.43 12.52 18.31
N GLU A 116 2.56 11.79 18.28
CA GLU A 116 2.86 10.74 19.25
C GLU A 116 2.94 11.29 20.69
N LYS A 117 3.59 12.44 20.89
CA LYS A 117 3.67 13.12 22.20
C LYS A 117 2.31 13.55 22.74
N GLU A 118 1.36 13.89 21.88
CA GLU A 118 -0.02 14.22 22.25
C GLU A 118 -0.86 12.98 22.62
N GLY A 119 -0.34 11.77 22.44
CA GLY A 119 -1.00 10.50 22.73
C GLY A 119 -1.55 9.77 21.51
N SER A 120 -1.17 10.21 20.31
CA SER A 120 -1.44 9.50 19.05
C SER A 120 -2.92 9.13 18.87
N TRP A 121 -3.19 8.08 18.13
CA TRP A 121 -4.52 7.50 17.92
C TRP A 121 -5.15 6.86 19.19
N GLU A 122 -4.39 6.72 20.27
CA GLU A 122 -4.88 6.14 21.53
C GLU A 122 -5.72 7.11 22.36
N LYS A 123 -5.45 8.40 22.22
CA LYS A 123 -6.17 9.47 22.92
C LYS A 123 -7.37 9.91 22.08
N GLU A 124 -8.55 9.75 22.67
CA GLU A 124 -9.80 10.16 22.03
C GLU A 124 -9.77 11.65 21.68
N GLY A 125 -10.21 11.98 20.47
CA GLY A 125 -10.24 13.35 19.97
C GLY A 125 -8.98 13.81 19.26
N ASN A 126 -7.85 13.10 19.38
CA ASN A 126 -6.61 13.48 18.66
C ASN A 126 -6.75 13.41 17.14
N ARG A 127 -7.75 12.63 16.64
CA ARG A 127 -8.05 12.61 15.20
C ARG A 127 -8.28 14.02 14.61
N LYS A 128 -8.67 15.01 15.43
CA LYS A 128 -8.83 16.39 14.98
C LYS A 128 -7.57 17.00 14.39
N MET A 129 -6.39 16.61 14.90
CA MET A 129 -5.11 17.06 14.37
C MET A 129 -4.85 16.49 12.96
N TRP A 130 -5.19 15.20 12.77
CA TRP A 130 -5.09 14.58 11.45
C TRP A 130 -6.16 15.13 10.48
N LEU A 131 -7.36 15.44 10.96
CA LEU A 131 -8.41 16.07 10.14
C LEU A 131 -8.03 17.49 9.69
N ASP A 132 -7.31 18.23 10.51
CA ASP A 132 -6.72 19.52 10.11
C ASP A 132 -5.69 19.34 8.99
N PHE A 133 -4.83 18.31 9.09
CA PHE A 133 -3.92 17.93 8.00
C PHE A 133 -4.70 17.55 6.72
N VAL A 134 -5.78 16.76 6.85
CA VAL A 134 -6.64 16.39 5.70
C VAL A 134 -7.23 17.64 5.05
N GLN A 135 -7.79 18.56 5.84
CA GLN A 135 -8.38 19.79 5.33
C GLN A 135 -7.33 20.61 4.53
N LYS A 136 -6.15 20.81 5.10
CA LYS A 136 -5.05 21.52 4.44
C LYS A 136 -4.55 20.79 3.19
N SER A 137 -4.50 19.45 3.22
CA SER A 137 -4.13 18.64 2.05
C SER A 137 -5.14 18.82 0.91
N VAL A 138 -6.43 18.83 1.20
CA VAL A 138 -7.48 19.06 0.19
C VAL A 138 -7.38 20.48 -0.37
N ASP A 139 -7.14 21.47 0.47
CA ASP A 139 -7.03 22.88 0.06
C ASP A 139 -5.80 23.12 -0.82
N THR A 140 -4.69 22.42 -0.51
CA THR A 140 -3.42 22.61 -1.21
C THR A 140 -3.33 21.80 -2.49
N PHE A 141 -3.67 20.50 -2.43
CA PHE A 141 -3.40 19.53 -3.50
C PHE A 141 -4.64 19.01 -4.20
N GLY A 142 -5.84 19.32 -3.70
CA GLY A 142 -7.09 18.70 -4.16
C GLY A 142 -7.39 18.86 -5.63
N HIS A 143 -6.96 19.96 -6.25
CA HIS A 143 -7.13 20.23 -7.68
C HIS A 143 -6.27 19.31 -8.60
N LEU A 144 -5.28 18.61 -8.05
CA LEU A 144 -4.40 17.69 -8.75
C LEU A 144 -4.77 16.21 -8.52
N VAL A 145 -5.65 15.93 -7.55
CA VAL A 145 -5.95 14.56 -7.11
C VAL A 145 -7.16 14.01 -7.84
N ASP A 146 -7.00 12.87 -8.50
CA ASP A 146 -8.09 12.16 -9.20
C ASP A 146 -8.77 11.11 -8.31
N THR A 147 -8.09 10.61 -7.28
CA THR A 147 -8.63 9.62 -6.34
C THR A 147 -7.99 9.81 -4.96
N TRP A 148 -8.81 9.80 -3.92
CA TRP A 148 -8.36 9.90 -2.54
C TRP A 148 -8.32 8.55 -1.84
N ASN A 149 -7.26 8.31 -1.12
CA ASN A 149 -7.12 7.19 -0.20
C ASN A 149 -6.82 7.74 1.20
N THR A 150 -7.75 7.58 2.14
CA THR A 150 -7.61 8.18 3.46
C THR A 150 -6.56 7.49 4.31
N PHE A 151 -6.59 6.16 4.37
CA PHE A 151 -5.64 5.34 5.13
C PHE A 151 -5.12 4.19 4.29
N ASN A 152 -3.82 3.95 4.35
CA ASN A 152 -3.24 2.71 3.90
C ASN A 152 -3.35 1.65 4.98
N GLU A 153 -3.97 0.53 4.66
CA GLU A 153 -3.99 -0.72 5.43
C GLU A 153 -4.18 -0.56 6.95
N PRO A 154 -5.27 0.06 7.43
CA PRO A 154 -5.47 0.28 8.86
C PRO A 154 -5.49 -1.01 9.68
N ASN A 155 -5.87 -2.13 9.06
CA ASN A 155 -5.81 -3.45 9.68
C ASN A 155 -4.37 -3.94 9.93
N VAL A 156 -3.43 -3.68 8.99
CA VAL A 156 -2.00 -3.95 9.17
C VAL A 156 -1.41 -3.02 10.23
N TYR A 157 -1.68 -1.71 10.10
CA TYR A 157 -1.18 -0.70 11.03
C TYR A 157 -1.57 -1.01 12.48
N VAL A 158 -2.85 -1.27 12.74
CA VAL A 158 -3.35 -1.56 14.09
C VAL A 158 -2.85 -2.92 14.59
N SER A 159 -2.83 -3.95 13.73
CA SER A 159 -2.33 -5.27 14.12
C SER A 159 -0.85 -5.22 14.47
N ASN A 160 -0.03 -4.55 13.67
CA ASN A 160 1.40 -4.48 13.91
C ASN A 160 1.78 -3.50 15.02
N GLY A 161 1.04 -2.41 15.21
CA GLY A 161 1.32 -1.45 16.28
C GLY A 161 0.93 -1.96 17.67
N TRP A 162 -0.19 -2.70 17.79
CA TRP A 162 -0.77 -3.01 19.11
C TRP A 162 -0.95 -4.50 19.41
N ILE A 163 -0.96 -5.39 18.41
CA ILE A 163 -1.12 -6.83 18.65
C ILE A 163 0.22 -7.55 18.55
N THR A 164 0.94 -7.40 17.41
CA THR A 164 2.23 -8.06 17.20
C THR A 164 3.40 -7.27 17.76
N GLY A 165 3.29 -5.95 17.87
CA GLY A 165 4.34 -5.04 18.32
C GLY A 165 5.51 -4.91 17.33
N GLN A 166 5.23 -5.00 16.02
CA GLN A 166 6.25 -4.88 14.98
C GLN A 166 6.41 -3.46 14.43
N PHE A 167 5.38 -2.62 14.59
CA PHE A 167 5.37 -1.21 14.19
C PHE A 167 5.27 -0.29 15.42
N PRO A 168 5.68 0.97 15.33
CA PRO A 168 5.35 1.95 16.36
C PRO A 168 3.84 1.94 16.66
N PRO A 169 3.45 2.01 17.94
CA PRO A 169 4.22 2.22 19.16
C PRO A 169 4.76 0.93 19.81
N PHE A 170 4.95 -0.17 19.07
CA PHE A 170 5.54 -1.46 19.47
C PHE A 170 4.83 -2.15 20.66
N LYS A 171 3.53 -1.91 20.83
CA LYS A 171 2.73 -2.52 21.89
C LYS A 171 2.31 -3.93 21.48
N LYS A 172 2.70 -4.93 22.28
CA LYS A 172 2.38 -6.33 22.00
C LYS A 172 1.20 -6.82 22.85
N GLY A 173 0.28 -7.61 22.24
CA GLY A 173 -0.84 -8.25 22.92
C GLY A 173 -1.94 -7.30 23.43
N LYS A 174 -1.98 -6.06 22.95
CA LYS A 174 -2.93 -5.02 23.43
C LYS A 174 -4.23 -5.00 22.61
N ILE A 175 -4.94 -6.14 22.53
CA ILE A 175 -6.11 -6.32 21.65
C ILE A 175 -7.22 -5.29 21.92
N PHE A 176 -7.54 -5.00 23.18
CA PHE A 176 -8.57 -4.01 23.50
C PHE A 176 -8.17 -2.60 23.08
N LEU A 177 -6.88 -2.25 23.22
CA LEU A 177 -6.37 -0.97 22.77
C LEU A 177 -6.34 -0.90 21.23
N ALA A 178 -5.95 -1.99 20.56
CA ALA A 178 -6.04 -2.12 19.11
C ALA A 178 -7.44 -1.84 18.58
N ARG A 179 -8.48 -2.40 19.24
CA ARG A 179 -9.88 -2.13 18.88
C ARG A 179 -10.28 -0.67 19.10
N LYS A 180 -9.80 -0.04 20.19
CA LYS A 180 -10.03 1.39 20.44
C LYS A 180 -9.40 2.25 19.36
N VAL A 181 -8.14 2.01 19.02
CA VAL A 181 -7.41 2.71 17.96
C VAL A 181 -8.09 2.52 16.60
N LEU A 182 -8.47 1.30 16.25
CA LEU A 182 -9.19 1.02 15.00
C LEU A 182 -10.47 1.85 14.89
N LYS A 183 -11.25 1.96 15.97
CA LYS A 183 -12.47 2.78 16.01
C LYS A 183 -12.18 4.27 15.86
N GLU A 184 -11.09 4.76 16.45
CA GLU A 184 -10.71 6.17 16.32
C GLU A 184 -10.27 6.51 14.89
N ILE A 185 -9.49 5.62 14.24
CA ILE A 185 -9.12 5.72 12.82
C ILE A 185 -10.37 5.64 11.93
N SER A 186 -11.32 4.77 12.25
CA SER A 186 -12.59 4.67 11.50
C SER A 186 -13.40 5.97 11.55
N LYS A 187 -13.54 6.58 12.74
CA LYS A 187 -14.18 7.90 12.88
C LYS A 187 -13.43 8.97 12.08
N ALA A 188 -12.09 8.96 12.15
CA ALA A 188 -11.26 9.88 11.37
C ALA A 188 -11.50 9.73 9.85
N HIS A 189 -11.60 8.49 9.36
CA HIS A 189 -11.94 8.22 7.96
C HIS A 189 -13.31 8.80 7.57
N GLU A 190 -14.35 8.57 8.38
CA GLU A 190 -15.70 9.06 8.08
C GLU A 190 -15.80 10.59 8.07
N GLU A 191 -15.10 11.26 9.00
CA GLU A 191 -15.00 12.71 9.05
C GLU A 191 -14.18 13.25 7.87
N ALA A 192 -13.05 12.62 7.55
CA ALA A 192 -12.23 12.96 6.37
C ALA A 192 -13.00 12.79 5.06
N TYR A 193 -13.79 11.72 4.92
CA TYR A 193 -14.68 11.54 3.76
C TYR A 193 -15.59 12.76 3.58
N THR A 194 -16.18 13.25 4.66
CA THR A 194 -17.07 14.42 4.61
C THR A 194 -16.31 15.70 4.23
N ILE A 195 -15.14 15.92 4.82
CA ILE A 195 -14.27 17.07 4.51
C ILE A 195 -13.88 17.08 3.02
N ILE A 196 -13.41 15.94 2.51
CA ILE A 196 -12.98 15.82 1.12
C ILE A 196 -14.16 16.08 0.17
N LYS A 197 -15.34 15.47 0.42
CA LYS A 197 -16.53 15.63 -0.42
C LYS A 197 -17.08 17.05 -0.48
N GLN A 198 -16.79 17.90 0.48
CA GLN A 198 -17.18 19.32 0.43
C GLN A 198 -16.42 20.11 -0.65
N LYS A 199 -15.22 19.66 -1.05
CA LYS A 199 -14.31 20.40 -1.93
C LYS A 199 -13.88 19.63 -3.18
N SER A 200 -14.07 18.30 -3.21
CA SER A 200 -13.64 17.44 -4.30
C SER A 200 -14.72 16.45 -4.69
N SER A 201 -14.95 16.32 -6.00
CA SER A 201 -15.80 15.26 -6.57
C SER A 201 -15.06 13.93 -6.76
N ALA A 202 -13.74 13.90 -6.60
CA ALA A 202 -12.93 12.72 -6.77
C ALA A 202 -13.39 11.56 -5.86
N PRO A 203 -13.34 10.31 -6.34
CA PRO A 203 -13.67 9.14 -5.54
C PRO A 203 -12.78 9.01 -4.31
N ILE A 204 -13.37 8.57 -3.21
CA ILE A 204 -12.69 8.36 -1.92
C ILE A 204 -12.78 6.89 -1.54
N GLY A 205 -11.64 6.29 -1.23
CA GLY A 205 -11.55 4.94 -0.71
C GLY A 205 -10.56 4.82 0.43
N ILE A 206 -10.32 3.57 0.79
CA ILE A 206 -9.32 3.16 1.76
C ILE A 206 -8.61 1.93 1.21
N SER A 207 -7.29 1.84 1.37
CA SER A 207 -6.58 0.61 1.05
C SER A 207 -6.71 -0.37 2.20
N PHE A 208 -7.11 -1.58 1.90
CA PHE A 208 -7.29 -2.63 2.89
C PHE A 208 -6.45 -3.84 2.51
N ASN A 209 -5.49 -4.20 3.36
CA ASN A 209 -4.72 -5.42 3.11
C ASN A 209 -5.63 -6.64 3.25
N THR A 210 -5.59 -7.52 2.28
CA THR A 210 -6.38 -8.73 2.26
C THR A 210 -5.48 -9.95 2.18
N VAL A 211 -5.79 -10.96 2.96
CA VAL A 211 -4.99 -12.19 3.05
C VAL A 211 -5.92 -13.39 2.96
N GLN A 212 -5.59 -14.34 2.10
CA GLN A 212 -6.25 -15.64 2.12
C GLN A 212 -5.67 -16.49 3.26
N PHE A 213 -6.40 -16.63 4.35
CA PHE A 213 -6.02 -17.52 5.45
C PHE A 213 -6.54 -18.94 5.20
N LYS A 214 -5.65 -19.93 5.22
CA LYS A 214 -5.98 -21.33 5.03
C LYS A 214 -5.43 -22.19 6.17
N GLY A 215 -6.27 -22.98 6.79
CA GLY A 215 -5.85 -24.03 7.74
C GLY A 215 -5.96 -25.38 7.06
N GLU A 216 -4.88 -26.14 6.99
CA GLU A 216 -4.89 -27.44 6.32
C GLU A 216 -5.45 -28.54 7.23
N VAL A 217 -5.11 -28.50 8.51
CA VAL A 217 -5.62 -29.45 9.52
C VAL A 217 -5.87 -28.73 10.84
N PHE A 218 -6.60 -29.40 11.77
CA PHE A 218 -6.79 -28.93 13.14
C PHE A 218 -5.46 -28.87 13.90
N PRO A 219 -5.15 -27.80 14.71
CA PRO A 219 -5.98 -26.63 15.00
C PRO A 219 -5.82 -25.45 14.01
N GLY A 220 -5.05 -25.62 12.93
CA GLY A 220 -4.77 -24.58 11.94
C GLY A 220 -6.03 -24.01 11.29
N GLN A 221 -7.07 -24.82 11.12
CA GLN A 221 -8.36 -24.37 10.60
C GLN A 221 -9.07 -23.36 11.50
N ILE A 222 -8.94 -23.51 12.83
CA ILE A 222 -9.50 -22.56 13.81
C ILE A 222 -8.69 -21.26 13.75
N LEU A 223 -7.37 -21.36 13.75
CA LEU A 223 -6.49 -20.18 13.67
C LEU A 223 -6.78 -19.40 12.38
N ALA A 224 -6.88 -20.05 11.23
CA ALA A 224 -7.22 -19.40 9.97
C ALA A 224 -8.54 -18.62 10.07
N LYS A 225 -9.59 -19.18 10.67
CA LYS A 225 -10.88 -18.51 10.86
C LYS A 225 -10.77 -17.29 11.80
N ILE A 226 -9.99 -17.39 12.88
CA ILE A 226 -9.79 -16.27 13.83
C ILE A 226 -9.05 -15.13 13.15
N PHE A 227 -7.96 -15.42 12.42
CA PHE A 227 -7.19 -14.41 11.70
C PHE A 227 -8.01 -13.80 10.56
N ASP A 228 -8.74 -14.61 9.78
CA ASP A 228 -9.62 -14.14 8.72
C ASP A 228 -10.71 -13.22 9.28
N TRP A 229 -11.37 -13.63 10.37
CA TRP A 229 -12.37 -12.81 11.03
C TRP A 229 -11.80 -11.46 11.48
N TRP A 230 -10.65 -11.44 12.19
CA TRP A 230 -10.05 -10.20 12.65
C TRP A 230 -9.64 -9.31 11.48
N PHE A 231 -8.87 -9.86 10.55
CA PHE A 231 -8.14 -9.11 9.54
C PHE A 231 -9.03 -8.71 8.35
N ASN A 232 -9.79 -9.64 7.82
CA ASN A 232 -10.61 -9.42 6.62
C ASN A 232 -12.06 -9.00 6.93
N GLU A 233 -12.62 -9.34 8.10
CA GLU A 233 -14.01 -9.04 8.41
C GLU A 233 -14.16 -7.94 9.46
N TYR A 234 -13.65 -8.16 10.69
CA TYR A 234 -13.87 -7.23 11.79
C TYR A 234 -13.28 -5.86 11.49
N CYS A 235 -12.00 -5.80 11.06
CA CYS A 235 -11.38 -4.52 10.72
C CYS A 235 -12.10 -3.83 9.56
N HIS A 236 -12.38 -4.56 8.48
CA HIS A 236 -13.03 -4.00 7.30
C HIS A 236 -14.42 -3.42 7.60
N ASN A 237 -15.21 -4.02 8.48
CA ASN A 237 -16.56 -3.55 8.83
C ASN A 237 -16.58 -2.15 9.44
N HIS A 238 -15.45 -1.63 9.87
CA HIS A 238 -15.33 -0.26 10.35
C HIS A 238 -15.17 0.78 9.23
N PHE A 239 -14.95 0.36 7.96
CA PHE A 239 -14.59 1.27 6.86
C PHE A 239 -15.50 1.09 5.63
N LEU A 240 -16.81 1.17 5.82
CA LEU A 240 -17.79 0.96 4.74
C LEU A 240 -18.19 2.25 4.00
N LYS A 241 -17.88 3.42 4.56
CA LYS A 241 -18.18 4.73 3.96
C LYS A 241 -17.14 5.10 2.90
N VAL A 242 -17.21 4.48 1.73
CA VAL A 242 -16.26 4.65 0.62
C VAL A 242 -16.99 4.71 -0.72
N ASP A 243 -16.37 5.29 -1.74
CA ASP A 243 -16.87 5.22 -3.12
C ASP A 243 -16.37 3.97 -3.84
N PHE A 244 -15.19 3.47 -3.47
CA PHE A 244 -14.60 2.23 -3.98
C PHE A 244 -13.89 1.44 -2.88
N GLN A 245 -13.76 0.14 -3.05
CA GLN A 245 -12.95 -0.71 -2.20
C GLN A 245 -11.51 -0.72 -2.72
N GLY A 246 -10.58 -0.16 -1.94
CA GLY A 246 -9.16 -0.32 -2.21
C GLY A 246 -8.69 -1.64 -1.59
N LEU A 247 -8.08 -2.51 -2.39
CA LEU A 247 -7.55 -3.79 -1.93
C LEU A 247 -6.06 -3.88 -2.19
N SER A 248 -5.32 -4.27 -1.15
CA SER A 248 -3.93 -4.71 -1.27
C SER A 248 -3.87 -6.22 -1.08
N TYR A 249 -3.08 -6.92 -1.89
CA TYR A 249 -2.90 -8.37 -1.78
C TYR A 249 -1.48 -8.78 -2.14
N TYR A 250 -0.85 -9.52 -1.23
CA TYR A 250 0.54 -9.96 -1.39
C TYR A 250 0.72 -11.47 -1.27
N ALA A 251 -0.14 -12.13 -0.48
CA ALA A 251 0.10 -13.52 -0.14
C ALA A 251 -1.11 -14.27 0.39
N LYS A 252 -1.00 -15.59 0.35
CA LYS A 252 -1.77 -16.52 1.14
C LYS A 252 -1.00 -16.90 2.40
N MET A 253 -1.68 -16.99 3.54
CA MET A 253 -1.15 -17.52 4.78
C MET A 253 -1.74 -18.89 5.09
N SER A 254 -0.89 -19.92 5.12
CA SER A 254 -1.29 -21.30 5.43
C SER A 254 -0.85 -21.68 6.85
N PHE A 255 -1.81 -22.08 7.69
CA PHE A 255 -1.55 -22.65 9.01
C PHE A 255 -1.44 -24.16 8.90
N ARG A 256 -0.22 -24.66 9.03
CA ARG A 256 0.12 -26.08 9.04
C ARG A 256 0.58 -26.49 10.44
N PRO A 257 0.25 -27.69 10.94
CA PRO A 257 0.91 -28.21 12.12
C PRO A 257 2.37 -28.42 11.77
N LEU A 258 3.24 -28.01 12.68
CA LEU A 258 4.69 -28.22 12.54
C LEU A 258 5.01 -29.71 12.48
N PRO A 259 5.60 -30.19 11.40
CA PRO A 259 6.78 -30.99 11.46
C PRO A 259 7.92 -30.35 10.68
N LEU A 260 9.13 -30.70 11.05
CA LEU A 260 10.42 -30.21 10.58
C LEU A 260 10.66 -30.35 9.05
N ASP A 261 9.73 -30.95 8.33
CA ASP A 261 9.79 -31.21 6.87
C ASP A 261 9.42 -30.02 6.00
N ASN A 262 8.92 -28.93 6.62
CA ASN A 262 8.39 -27.78 5.89
C ASN A 262 9.48 -26.84 5.33
N MET A 263 10.70 -26.87 5.84
CA MET A 263 11.78 -26.01 5.30
C MET A 263 12.17 -26.47 3.89
N ASN A 264 12.36 -27.78 3.67
CA ASN A 264 12.70 -28.33 2.36
C ASN A 264 11.59 -28.08 1.33
N HIS A 265 10.32 -28.25 1.71
CA HIS A 265 9.18 -27.96 0.84
C HIS A 265 9.05 -26.46 0.52
N SER A 266 9.27 -25.61 1.51
CA SER A 266 9.26 -24.15 1.33
C SER A 266 10.39 -23.68 0.39
N GLU A 267 11.58 -24.23 0.52
CA GLU A 267 12.70 -23.96 -0.37
C GLU A 267 12.47 -24.49 -1.80
N GLN A 268 11.84 -25.67 -1.93
CA GLN A 268 11.45 -26.19 -3.24
C GLN A 268 10.42 -25.28 -3.93
N LEU A 269 9.39 -24.82 -3.20
CA LEU A 269 8.41 -23.87 -3.74
C LEU A 269 9.05 -22.52 -4.12
N LYS A 270 10.07 -22.08 -3.37
CA LYS A 270 10.85 -20.88 -3.72
C LYS A 270 11.63 -21.10 -5.03
N LYS A 271 12.32 -22.24 -5.16
CA LYS A 271 13.05 -22.61 -6.40
C LYS A 271 12.13 -22.72 -7.62
N LEU A 272 10.87 -23.09 -7.43
CA LEU A 272 9.84 -23.13 -8.47
C LEU A 272 9.16 -21.77 -8.73
N GLY A 273 9.62 -20.67 -8.11
CA GLY A 273 9.01 -19.36 -8.23
C GLY A 273 7.61 -19.25 -7.61
N ARG A 274 7.27 -20.13 -6.68
CA ARG A 274 5.96 -20.13 -5.99
C ARG A 274 6.00 -19.54 -4.58
N ARG A 275 7.18 -19.05 -4.14
CA ARG A 275 7.36 -18.30 -2.90
C ARG A 275 8.26 -17.09 -3.12
N THR A 276 7.91 -16.02 -2.43
CA THR A 276 8.70 -14.78 -2.38
C THR A 276 9.96 -14.96 -1.53
N ASP A 277 10.85 -13.98 -1.54
CA ASP A 277 12.03 -13.96 -0.64
C ASP A 277 11.63 -13.82 0.84
N LEU A 278 10.43 -13.31 1.13
CA LEU A 278 9.79 -13.32 2.44
C LEU A 278 9.14 -14.66 2.80
N MET A 279 9.30 -15.68 1.95
CA MET A 279 8.69 -17.00 2.10
C MET A 279 7.15 -16.99 2.03
N TRP A 280 6.53 -15.91 1.55
CA TRP A 280 5.10 -15.84 1.31
C TRP A 280 4.71 -16.64 0.07
N GLU A 281 3.55 -17.30 0.13
CA GLU A 281 3.05 -18.04 -1.03
C GLU A 281 2.50 -17.09 -2.09
N ILE A 282 2.98 -17.21 -3.32
CA ILE A 282 2.44 -16.49 -4.48
C ILE A 282 1.13 -17.20 -4.85
N ASP A 283 0.01 -16.50 -4.69
CA ASP A 283 -1.33 -17.08 -4.87
C ASP A 283 -2.29 -16.12 -5.60
N PRO A 284 -2.20 -16.04 -6.92
CA PRO A 284 -3.12 -15.23 -7.73
C PRO A 284 -4.59 -15.65 -7.59
N SER A 285 -4.85 -16.93 -7.33
CA SER A 285 -6.21 -17.44 -7.12
C SER A 285 -6.86 -16.92 -5.83
N GLY A 286 -6.05 -16.73 -4.79
CA GLY A 286 -6.50 -16.11 -3.54
C GLY A 286 -6.90 -14.65 -3.75
N PHE A 287 -6.18 -13.93 -4.60
CA PHE A 287 -6.54 -12.56 -4.96
C PHE A 287 -7.93 -12.51 -5.63
N TYR A 288 -8.17 -13.36 -6.59
CA TYR A 288 -9.48 -13.49 -7.21
C TYR A 288 -10.60 -13.81 -6.20
N THR A 289 -10.33 -14.69 -5.22
CA THR A 289 -11.27 -14.97 -4.12
C THR A 289 -11.59 -13.71 -3.30
N MET A 290 -10.61 -12.83 -3.05
CA MET A 290 -10.84 -11.57 -2.36
C MET A 290 -11.69 -10.60 -3.21
N PHE A 291 -11.54 -10.54 -4.53
CA PHE A 291 -12.42 -9.74 -5.39
C PHE A 291 -13.88 -10.17 -5.26
N GLN A 292 -14.16 -11.47 -5.36
CA GLN A 292 -15.52 -12.01 -5.20
C GLN A 292 -16.09 -11.69 -3.82
N ARG A 293 -15.28 -11.87 -2.75
CA ARG A 293 -15.69 -11.62 -1.37
C ARG A 293 -16.11 -10.18 -1.18
N TYR A 294 -15.25 -9.22 -1.53
CA TYR A 294 -15.52 -7.80 -1.27
C TYR A 294 -16.57 -7.22 -2.22
N TRP A 295 -16.62 -7.65 -3.46
CA TRP A 295 -17.72 -7.31 -4.36
C TRP A 295 -19.06 -7.79 -3.83
N ASN A 296 -19.15 -9.06 -3.40
CA ASN A 296 -20.39 -9.60 -2.86
C ASN A 296 -20.84 -8.88 -1.58
N LYS A 297 -19.90 -8.49 -0.75
CA LYS A 297 -20.15 -7.81 0.52
C LYS A 297 -20.59 -6.35 0.34
N THR A 298 -19.98 -5.60 -0.55
CA THR A 298 -20.12 -4.14 -0.58
C THR A 298 -20.83 -3.61 -1.82
N LYS A 299 -20.80 -4.35 -2.91
CA LYS A 299 -21.25 -3.91 -4.25
C LYS A 299 -20.62 -2.59 -4.73
N LYS A 300 -19.45 -2.25 -4.17
CA LYS A 300 -18.66 -1.09 -4.58
C LYS A 300 -17.61 -1.50 -5.61
N PRO A 301 -17.27 -0.64 -6.59
CA PRO A 301 -16.17 -0.92 -7.50
C PRO A 301 -14.87 -1.14 -6.72
N ILE A 302 -13.97 -1.93 -7.28
CA ILE A 302 -12.69 -2.30 -6.67
C ILE A 302 -11.55 -1.57 -7.40
N ILE A 303 -10.61 -1.04 -6.65
CA ILE A 303 -9.30 -0.62 -7.14
C ILE A 303 -8.26 -1.43 -6.37
N ILE A 304 -7.37 -2.10 -7.10
CA ILE A 304 -6.22 -2.76 -6.51
C ILE A 304 -5.19 -1.67 -6.20
N THR A 305 -5.12 -1.27 -4.94
CA THR A 305 -4.28 -0.18 -4.48
C THR A 305 -2.83 -0.59 -4.30
N GLU A 306 -2.59 -1.87 -4.04
CA GLU A 306 -1.26 -2.46 -4.02
C GLU A 306 -1.32 -3.95 -4.36
N SER A 307 -0.40 -4.40 -5.20
CA SER A 307 -0.10 -5.81 -5.41
C SER A 307 1.31 -5.95 -5.97
N GLY A 308 2.07 -6.86 -5.41
CA GLY A 308 3.45 -7.10 -5.82
C GLY A 308 4.04 -8.29 -5.09
N ILE A 309 5.24 -8.67 -5.47
CA ILE A 309 5.97 -9.74 -4.79
C ILE A 309 7.37 -9.28 -4.39
N CYS A 310 7.80 -9.73 -3.22
CA CYS A 310 9.16 -9.55 -2.76
C CYS A 310 10.08 -10.58 -3.43
N THR A 311 10.92 -10.14 -4.34
CA THR A 311 11.90 -11.01 -5.00
C THR A 311 13.04 -10.22 -5.62
N HIS A 312 14.25 -10.81 -5.59
CA HIS A 312 15.40 -10.32 -6.33
C HIS A 312 15.39 -10.77 -7.81
N ASP A 313 14.52 -11.72 -8.17
CA ASP A 313 14.41 -12.23 -9.55
C ASP A 313 13.34 -11.46 -10.35
N PRO A 314 13.74 -10.61 -11.31
CA PRO A 314 12.80 -9.84 -12.12
C PRO A 314 11.92 -10.72 -13.04
N LYS A 315 12.36 -11.93 -13.38
CA LYS A 315 11.54 -12.88 -14.17
C LYS A 315 10.37 -13.41 -13.35
N VAL A 316 10.63 -13.80 -12.10
CA VAL A 316 9.58 -14.24 -11.18
C VAL A 316 8.57 -13.11 -10.95
N ARG A 317 9.06 -11.85 -10.81
CA ARG A 317 8.18 -10.68 -10.69
C ARG A 317 7.32 -10.47 -11.94
N LYS A 318 7.91 -10.56 -13.11
CA LYS A 318 7.20 -10.42 -14.39
C LYS A 318 6.10 -11.47 -14.54
N GLU A 319 6.41 -12.75 -14.32
CA GLU A 319 5.41 -13.83 -14.40
C GLU A 319 4.29 -13.64 -13.36
N SER A 320 4.62 -13.18 -12.16
CA SER A 320 3.64 -12.84 -11.13
C SER A 320 2.67 -11.73 -11.59
N ILE A 321 3.19 -10.62 -12.16
CA ILE A 321 2.35 -9.55 -12.71
C ILE A 321 1.37 -10.12 -13.75
N LYS A 322 1.87 -10.96 -14.64
CA LYS A 322 1.07 -11.62 -15.68
C LYS A 322 -0.05 -12.46 -15.08
N GLU A 323 0.27 -13.33 -14.12
CA GLU A 323 -0.72 -14.21 -13.46
C GLU A 323 -1.78 -13.37 -12.70
N TYR A 324 -1.37 -12.37 -11.92
CA TYR A 324 -2.30 -11.51 -11.16
C TYR A 324 -3.23 -10.73 -12.08
N LEU A 325 -2.71 -10.13 -13.15
CA LEU A 325 -3.53 -9.40 -14.13
C LEU A 325 -4.46 -10.33 -14.93
N GLY A 326 -4.07 -11.58 -15.15
CA GLY A 326 -4.96 -12.61 -15.72
C GLY A 326 -6.21 -12.84 -14.84
N PHE A 327 -6.04 -12.90 -13.51
CA PHE A 327 -7.18 -13.03 -12.59
C PHE A 327 -7.99 -11.73 -12.45
N VAL A 328 -7.37 -10.56 -12.60
CA VAL A 328 -8.08 -9.28 -12.70
C VAL A 328 -9.02 -9.30 -13.91
N HIS A 329 -8.49 -9.67 -15.08
CA HIS A 329 -9.29 -9.78 -16.30
C HIS A 329 -10.42 -10.79 -16.14
N LYS A 330 -10.14 -11.99 -15.58
CA LYS A 330 -11.18 -13.01 -15.30
C LYS A 330 -12.31 -12.42 -14.44
N ALA A 331 -11.98 -11.75 -13.36
CA ALA A 331 -12.98 -11.12 -12.48
C ALA A 331 -13.83 -10.08 -13.21
N GLN A 332 -13.21 -9.27 -14.09
CA GLN A 332 -13.93 -8.29 -14.93
C GLN A 332 -14.90 -8.97 -15.91
N GLN A 333 -14.50 -10.08 -16.54
CA GLN A 333 -15.38 -10.86 -17.42
C GLN A 333 -16.58 -11.45 -16.68
N GLU A 334 -16.46 -11.71 -15.39
CA GLU A 334 -17.55 -12.17 -14.51
C GLU A 334 -18.39 -11.02 -13.92
N GLY A 335 -18.17 -9.77 -14.37
CA GLY A 335 -18.95 -8.59 -13.98
C GLY A 335 -18.51 -7.94 -12.67
N ILE A 336 -17.35 -8.29 -12.12
CA ILE A 336 -16.78 -7.58 -10.98
C ILE A 336 -16.10 -6.28 -11.49
N PRO A 337 -16.55 -5.09 -11.09
CA PRO A 337 -16.05 -3.82 -11.62
C PRO A 337 -14.69 -3.45 -11.00
N ILE A 338 -13.62 -4.11 -11.43
CA ILE A 338 -12.25 -3.73 -11.07
C ILE A 338 -11.84 -2.58 -11.99
N LYS A 339 -11.54 -1.41 -11.41
CA LYS A 339 -11.31 -0.15 -12.12
C LYS A 339 -9.83 0.18 -12.31
N GLY A 340 -8.95 -0.43 -11.52
CA GLY A 340 -7.52 -0.15 -11.62
C GLY A 340 -6.64 -1.10 -10.85
N TYR A 341 -5.35 -1.06 -11.21
CA TYR A 341 -4.28 -1.85 -10.62
C TYR A 341 -3.05 -0.97 -10.39
N PHE A 342 -2.58 -0.92 -9.15
CA PHE A 342 -1.32 -0.28 -8.78
C PHE A 342 -0.33 -1.33 -8.30
N HIS A 343 0.81 -1.43 -8.98
CA HIS A 343 1.88 -2.34 -8.59
C HIS A 343 2.66 -1.78 -7.40
N TRP A 344 2.90 -2.59 -6.39
CA TRP A 344 3.84 -2.31 -5.32
C TRP A 344 5.18 -3.01 -5.58
N SER A 345 6.24 -2.27 -5.83
CA SER A 345 6.35 -0.82 -5.79
C SER A 345 7.03 -0.29 -7.07
N THR A 346 6.94 1.02 -7.28
CA THR A 346 7.63 1.69 -8.40
C THR A 346 9.12 1.40 -8.37
N MET A 347 9.75 1.59 -7.21
CA MET A 347 11.18 1.41 -6.99
C MET A 347 11.44 0.66 -5.69
N ASP A 348 12.63 0.09 -5.56
CA ASP A 348 13.08 -0.50 -4.29
C ASP A 348 13.05 0.55 -3.18
N ASN A 349 12.63 0.13 -2.01
CA ASN A 349 12.39 1.00 -0.87
C ASN A 349 12.72 0.32 0.45
N HIS A 350 12.56 1.03 1.56
CA HIS A 350 12.57 0.44 2.88
C HIS A 350 11.26 -0.29 3.15
N GLU A 351 11.34 -1.61 3.36
CA GLU A 351 10.15 -2.40 3.72
C GLU A 351 9.98 -2.40 5.24
N TRP A 352 9.55 -1.28 5.76
CA TRP A 352 9.25 -1.02 7.17
C TRP A 352 10.29 -1.63 8.13
N ASN A 353 9.86 -2.40 9.14
CA ASN A 353 10.75 -2.99 10.13
C ASN A 353 11.68 -4.10 9.60
N ILE A 354 11.52 -4.54 8.35
CA ILE A 354 12.38 -5.57 7.75
C ILE A 354 13.55 -4.99 6.94
N GLY A 355 13.45 -3.74 6.49
CA GLY A 355 14.59 -2.98 5.94
C GLY A 355 14.70 -2.98 4.42
N GLN A 356 15.93 -2.82 3.92
CA GLN A 356 16.25 -2.61 2.50
C GLN A 356 16.55 -3.90 1.74
N TYR A 357 16.84 -4.99 2.44
CA TYR A 357 17.22 -6.26 1.79
C TYR A 357 16.11 -6.80 0.88
N TYR A 358 14.86 -6.67 1.29
CA TYR A 358 13.71 -7.22 0.59
C TYR A 358 13.23 -6.28 -0.52
N ARG A 359 13.22 -6.78 -1.77
CA ARG A 359 13.01 -6.00 -2.97
C ARG A 359 11.61 -6.18 -3.56
N PHE A 360 10.90 -5.06 -3.72
CA PHE A 360 9.59 -5.01 -4.37
C PHE A 360 9.60 -4.16 -5.64
N GLY A 361 10.63 -3.36 -5.85
CA GLY A 361 10.70 -2.36 -6.92
C GLY A 361 10.70 -2.94 -8.31
N LEU A 362 9.97 -2.29 -9.22
CA LEU A 362 10.12 -2.46 -10.66
C LEU A 362 11.42 -1.81 -11.15
N VAL A 363 11.75 -0.66 -10.56
CA VAL A 363 13.04 0.01 -10.71
C VAL A 363 13.92 -0.41 -9.53
N SER A 364 15.06 -1.03 -9.82
CA SER A 364 16.03 -1.37 -8.79
C SER A 364 16.79 -0.13 -8.34
N VAL A 365 17.03 0.02 -7.04
CA VAL A 365 17.79 1.12 -6.45
C VAL A 365 19.01 0.57 -5.70
N ASP A 366 20.18 1.08 -6.05
CA ASP A 366 21.38 0.94 -5.24
C ASP A 366 21.34 2.00 -4.14
N PHE A 367 21.10 1.59 -2.89
CA PHE A 367 20.93 2.53 -1.76
C PHE A 367 22.22 3.25 -1.34
N GLU A 368 23.40 2.80 -1.78
CA GLU A 368 24.66 3.47 -1.49
C GLU A 368 24.92 4.61 -2.48
N THR A 369 24.67 4.35 -3.76
CA THR A 369 24.97 5.29 -4.85
C THR A 369 23.76 6.11 -5.32
N GLY A 370 22.55 5.69 -4.95
CA GLY A 370 21.30 6.26 -5.45
C GLY A 370 20.99 5.85 -6.91
N LYS A 371 21.77 5.01 -7.55
CA LYS A 371 21.58 4.62 -8.95
C LYS A 371 20.27 3.84 -9.14
N ARG A 372 19.47 4.26 -10.15
CA ARG A 372 18.27 3.58 -10.60
C ARG A 372 18.56 2.69 -11.80
N THR A 373 17.92 1.52 -11.86
CA THR A 373 18.05 0.60 -13.00
C THR A 373 16.70 -0.05 -13.28
N MET A 374 16.20 0.10 -14.52
CA MET A 374 14.98 -0.57 -14.97
C MET A 374 15.18 -2.07 -15.03
N THR A 375 14.23 -2.83 -14.50
CA THR A 375 14.20 -4.30 -14.64
C THR A 375 13.32 -4.72 -15.83
N GLU A 376 13.40 -5.98 -16.24
CA GLU A 376 12.49 -6.50 -17.29
C GLU A 376 11.01 -6.46 -16.88
N ALA A 377 10.71 -6.59 -15.58
CA ALA A 377 9.35 -6.45 -15.06
C ALA A 377 8.83 -5.01 -15.21
N CYS A 378 9.72 -4.00 -15.10
CA CYS A 378 9.42 -2.60 -15.36
C CYS A 378 8.96 -2.40 -16.81
N THR A 379 9.77 -2.85 -17.78
CA THR A 379 9.42 -2.77 -19.21
C THR A 379 8.10 -3.46 -19.52
N PHE A 380 7.89 -4.66 -18.96
CA PHE A 380 6.68 -5.44 -19.15
C PHE A 380 5.42 -4.74 -18.65
N LEU A 381 5.41 -4.18 -17.43
CA LEU A 381 4.25 -3.44 -16.93
C LEU A 381 3.97 -2.18 -17.77
N GLY A 382 5.01 -1.47 -18.18
CA GLY A 382 4.88 -0.31 -19.06
C GLY A 382 4.27 -0.65 -20.42
N GLU A 383 4.59 -1.81 -20.98
CA GLU A 383 3.97 -2.30 -22.22
C GLU A 383 2.49 -2.63 -22.03
N ILE A 384 2.12 -3.29 -20.93
CA ILE A 384 0.72 -3.56 -20.59
C ILE A 384 -0.07 -2.25 -20.47
N ALA A 385 0.49 -1.27 -19.77
CA ALA A 385 -0.19 0.02 -19.57
C ALA A 385 -0.39 0.80 -20.89
N ARG A 386 0.59 0.76 -21.80
CA ARG A 386 0.47 1.42 -23.11
C ARG A 386 -0.53 0.71 -24.03
N ASN A 387 -0.54 -0.61 -23.99
CA ASN A 387 -1.33 -1.42 -24.91
C ASN A 387 -2.73 -1.76 -24.35
N ASN A 388 -2.94 -1.54 -23.06
CA ASN A 388 -4.17 -1.88 -22.32
C ASN A 388 -4.55 -3.37 -22.39
N TYR A 389 -3.58 -4.27 -22.57
CA TYR A 389 -3.77 -5.72 -22.50
C TYR A 389 -2.56 -6.44 -21.90
N VAL A 390 -2.79 -7.63 -21.40
CA VAL A 390 -1.70 -8.56 -20.99
C VAL A 390 -1.72 -9.81 -21.87
N GLU A 391 -0.55 -10.28 -22.28
CA GLU A 391 -0.38 -11.57 -22.97
C GLU A 391 -0.13 -12.69 -21.97
N VAL A 392 -0.99 -13.71 -21.99
CA VAL A 392 -0.93 -14.90 -21.13
C VAL A 392 -0.75 -16.17 -21.96
#